data_0ad1627e9f02a62565119a471302470f
#
_entry.id   0ad1627e9f02a62565119a471302470f
#
_cell.length_a   1.000
_cell.length_b   1.000
_cell.length_c   1.000
_cell.angle_alpha   90.00
_cell.angle_beta   90.00
_cell.angle_gamma   90.00
#
_symmetry.space_group_name_H-M   'P 1'
#
loop_
_entity.id
_entity.type
_entity.pdbx_description
1 polymer ?
#
loop_
_entity_poly.entity_id
_entity_poly.type
_entity_poly.pdbx_seq_one_letter_code
_entity_poly.pdbx_strand_id
1 'polypeptide(L)'
;MEELPGWEILRQAVETVAEGRGGRVTHQVTDYFGRQYSVDFGLVTPDFPRGLGIKVSRVTGEVRVMYDAYGGYEGTARSLLESIQQNYSALAVARALQEMHYQVELEEVTGEGEQGKLVLVRGEL
;
A
#
# COMPACT_ATOMS: atom_id res chain seq x y z
N MET A 1 -17.73 -10.39 9.23
CA MET A 1 -17.71 -9.06 8.60
C MET A 1 -16.90 -9.11 7.33
N GLU A 2 -17.47 -8.57 6.27
CA GLU A 2 -16.72 -8.52 5.01
C GLU A 2 -15.63 -7.50 5.08
N GLU A 3 -14.48 -7.86 4.52
CA GLU A 3 -13.39 -6.92 4.40
C GLU A 3 -13.67 -5.93 3.28
N LEU A 4 -13.11 -4.74 3.43
CA LEU A 4 -13.20 -3.71 2.40
C LEU A 4 -12.46 -4.19 1.14
N PRO A 5 -12.90 -3.78 -0.05
CA PRO A 5 -12.27 -4.24 -1.31
C PRO A 5 -10.76 -4.03 -1.36
N GLY A 6 -10.27 -2.94 -0.79
CA GLY A 6 -8.83 -2.67 -0.81
C GLY A 6 -8.03 -3.29 0.31
N TRP A 7 -8.68 -3.99 1.24
CA TRP A 7 -8.00 -4.51 2.43
C TRP A 7 -6.87 -5.47 2.08
N GLU A 8 -7.18 -6.45 1.24
CA GLU A 8 -6.21 -7.46 0.88
C GLU A 8 -5.06 -6.86 0.06
N ILE A 9 -5.38 -5.90 -0.80
CA ILE A 9 -4.35 -5.20 -1.59
C ILE A 9 -3.41 -4.44 -0.66
N LEU A 10 -3.98 -3.76 0.34
CA LEU A 10 -3.17 -3.02 1.31
C LEU A 10 -2.30 -3.97 2.13
N ARG A 11 -2.86 -5.09 2.56
CA ARG A 11 -2.10 -6.09 3.31
C ARG A 11 -0.91 -6.59 2.50
N GLN A 12 -1.15 -6.92 1.23
CA GLN A 12 -0.08 -7.39 0.36
C GLN A 12 0.97 -6.31 0.12
N ALA A 13 0.55 -5.06 -0.02
CA ALA A 13 1.49 -3.96 -0.22
C ALA A 13 2.41 -3.81 0.99
N VAL A 14 1.85 -3.85 2.19
CA VAL A 14 2.64 -3.72 3.41
C VAL A 14 3.60 -4.90 3.55
N GLU A 15 3.13 -6.11 3.29
CA GLU A 15 3.96 -7.31 3.36
C GLU A 15 5.11 -7.26 2.35
N THR A 16 4.84 -6.78 1.15
CA THR A 16 5.87 -6.68 0.12
C THR A 16 6.96 -5.70 0.53
N VAL A 17 6.57 -4.55 1.07
CA VAL A 17 7.55 -3.58 1.55
C VAL A 17 8.35 -4.13 2.72
N ALA A 18 7.69 -4.81 3.65
CA ALA A 18 8.36 -5.42 4.79
C ALA A 18 9.43 -6.40 4.31
N GLU A 19 9.06 -7.28 3.40
CA GLU A 19 9.99 -8.28 2.86
C GLU A 19 11.18 -7.61 2.17
N GLY A 20 10.93 -6.60 1.36
CA GLY A 20 11.99 -5.93 0.62
C GLY A 20 12.92 -5.11 1.51
N ARG A 21 12.48 -4.75 2.70
CA ARG A 21 13.28 -3.94 3.64
C ARG A 21 13.83 -4.75 4.81
N GLY A 22 13.66 -6.06 4.78
CA GLY A 22 14.13 -6.90 5.88
C GLY A 22 13.35 -6.71 7.17
N GLY A 23 12.13 -6.27 7.07
CA GLY A 23 11.27 -6.00 8.21
C GLY A 23 10.17 -7.03 8.36
N ARG A 24 9.15 -6.65 9.13
CA ARG A 24 8.02 -7.54 9.37
C ARG A 24 6.75 -6.74 9.57
N VAL A 25 5.63 -7.41 9.40
CA VAL A 25 4.32 -6.83 9.65
C VAL A 25 3.88 -7.21 11.06
N THR A 26 3.39 -6.23 11.79
CA THR A 26 2.93 -6.41 13.17
C THR A 26 1.55 -5.83 13.32
N HIS A 27 0.99 -5.93 14.52
CA HIS A 27 -0.28 -5.29 14.86
C HIS A 27 -0.13 -4.22 15.93
N GLN A 28 1.11 -3.85 16.21
CA GLN A 28 1.43 -2.81 17.18
C GLN A 28 2.61 -2.00 16.72
N VAL A 29 2.60 -0.71 17.06
CA VAL A 29 3.75 0.17 16.84
C VAL A 29 4.02 0.89 18.15
N THR A 30 5.22 1.46 18.28
CA THR A 30 5.67 2.12 19.51
C THR A 30 6.01 3.57 19.25
N ASP A 31 5.91 4.39 20.31
CA ASP A 31 6.40 5.75 20.23
C ASP A 31 7.76 5.85 20.94
N TYR A 32 8.31 7.05 20.98
CA TYR A 32 9.62 7.30 21.57
C TYR A 32 9.65 6.89 23.05
N PHE A 33 8.52 7.00 23.74
CA PHE A 33 8.43 6.68 25.17
C PHE A 33 8.13 5.22 25.43
N GLY A 34 8.05 4.41 24.39
CA GLY A 34 7.80 2.98 24.53
C GLY A 34 6.32 2.63 24.66
N ARG A 35 5.42 3.59 24.50
CA ARG A 35 3.99 3.29 24.52
C ARG A 35 3.61 2.58 23.24
N GLN A 36 2.73 1.59 23.37
CA GLN A 36 2.30 0.77 22.24
C GLN A 36 0.91 1.17 21.78
N TYR A 37 0.73 1.11 20.48
CA TYR A 37 -0.54 1.44 19.83
C TYR A 37 -0.94 0.30 18.92
N SER A 38 -2.19 -0.15 19.06
CA SER A 38 -2.72 -1.20 18.18
C SER A 38 -3.05 -0.62 16.82
N VAL A 39 -2.68 -1.35 15.79
CA VAL A 39 -2.93 -0.95 14.40
C VAL A 39 -3.39 -2.15 13.60
N ASP A 40 -3.99 -1.90 12.44
CA ASP A 40 -4.38 -2.98 11.56
C ASP A 40 -3.15 -3.59 10.88
N PHE A 41 -2.26 -2.74 10.40
CA PHE A 41 -0.99 -3.17 9.82
C PHE A 41 0.11 -2.30 10.39
N GLY A 42 1.11 -2.91 10.98
CA GLY A 42 2.30 -2.22 11.43
C GLY A 42 3.50 -2.69 10.62
N LEU A 43 4.28 -1.77 10.12
CA LEU A 43 5.48 -2.08 9.36
C LEU A 43 6.69 -1.70 10.20
N VAL A 44 7.43 -2.71 10.65
CA VAL A 44 8.63 -2.53 11.44
C VAL A 44 9.81 -2.97 10.61
N THR A 45 10.79 -2.10 10.43
CA THR A 45 12.00 -2.41 9.68
C THR A 45 13.22 -2.15 10.56
N PRO A 46 14.39 -2.68 10.19
CA PRO A 46 15.61 -2.43 10.97
C PRO A 46 15.95 -0.95 11.09
N ASP A 47 15.65 -0.16 10.06
CA ASP A 47 15.91 1.27 10.08
C ASP A 47 14.73 2.10 10.63
N PHE A 48 13.63 1.45 10.98
CA PHE A 48 12.50 2.13 11.62
C PHE A 48 11.85 1.21 12.65
N PRO A 49 12.52 0.94 13.76
CA PRO A 49 12.08 -0.08 14.72
C PRO A 49 10.81 0.26 15.48
N ARG A 50 10.44 1.54 15.58
CA ARG A 50 9.18 1.90 16.25
C ARG A 50 7.97 1.50 15.43
N GLY A 51 8.13 1.46 14.11
CA GLY A 51 7.09 1.01 13.22
C GLY A 51 6.18 2.11 12.69
N LEU A 52 5.71 1.90 11.48
CA LEU A 52 4.72 2.75 10.84
C LEU A 52 3.40 2.00 10.91
N GLY A 53 2.38 2.61 11.51
CA GLY A 53 1.10 1.96 11.73
C GLY A 53 0.05 2.45 10.77
N ILE A 54 -0.80 1.54 10.32
CA ILE A 54 -1.92 1.84 9.43
C ILE A 54 -3.19 1.35 10.08
N LYS A 55 -4.16 2.24 10.19
CA LYS A 55 -5.49 1.92 10.69
C LYS A 55 -6.51 2.22 9.60
N VAL A 56 -7.46 1.34 9.44
CA VAL A 56 -8.48 1.47 8.40
C VAL A 56 -9.84 1.49 9.07
N SER A 57 -10.64 2.50 8.74
CA SER A 57 -12.02 2.54 9.20
C SER A 57 -12.85 1.54 8.40
N ARG A 58 -13.47 0.63 9.11
CA ARG A 58 -14.33 -0.36 8.44
C ARG A 58 -15.66 0.19 8.00
N VAL A 59 -15.97 1.39 8.47
CA VAL A 59 -17.21 2.07 8.10
C VAL A 59 -17.03 2.87 6.82
N THR A 60 -15.95 3.67 6.75
CA THR A 60 -15.75 4.60 5.64
C THR A 60 -14.65 4.17 4.68
N GLY A 61 -13.78 3.24 5.08
CA GLY A 61 -12.62 2.87 4.30
C GLY A 61 -11.47 3.86 4.42
N GLU A 62 -11.61 4.88 5.27
CA GLU A 62 -10.55 5.86 5.47
C GLU A 62 -9.31 5.20 6.05
N VAL A 63 -8.16 5.54 5.51
CA VAL A 63 -6.88 5.02 5.94
C VAL A 63 -6.13 6.10 6.70
N ARG A 64 -5.69 5.78 7.90
CA ARG A 64 -4.89 6.68 8.72
C ARG A 64 -3.55 6.06 8.98
N VAL A 65 -2.51 6.87 8.88
CA VAL A 65 -1.14 6.45 9.12
C VAL A 65 -0.63 7.13 10.37
N MET A 66 0.03 6.37 11.23
CA MET A 66 0.62 6.92 12.45
C MET A 66 2.04 6.40 12.62
N TYR A 67 2.92 7.26 13.04
CA TYR A 67 4.29 6.90 13.37
C TYR A 67 4.92 7.99 14.21
N ASP A 68 5.96 7.64 14.94
CA ASP A 68 6.73 8.60 15.73
C ASP A 68 8.13 8.70 15.10
N ALA A 69 8.38 9.83 14.45
CA ALA A 69 9.63 10.06 13.75
C ALA A 69 10.69 10.79 14.57
N TYR A 70 10.45 10.92 15.88
CA TYR A 70 11.41 11.60 16.73
C TYR A 70 12.79 10.95 16.65
N GLY A 71 13.82 11.78 16.57
CA GLY A 71 15.17 11.28 16.48
C GLY A 71 15.69 11.13 15.07
N GLY A 72 15.09 11.84 14.11
CA GLY A 72 15.60 11.88 12.75
C GLY A 72 15.00 10.83 11.83
N TYR A 73 13.88 10.25 12.21
CA TYR A 73 13.26 9.18 11.42
C TYR A 73 12.26 9.66 10.38
N GLU A 74 12.06 10.97 10.25
CA GLU A 74 11.05 11.49 9.33
C GLU A 74 11.26 11.03 7.89
N GLY A 75 12.50 11.09 7.41
CA GLY A 75 12.80 10.67 6.04
C GLY A 75 12.57 9.18 5.82
N THR A 76 12.95 8.37 6.79
CA THR A 76 12.74 6.92 6.72
C THR A 76 11.25 6.59 6.71
N ALA A 77 10.48 7.21 7.59
CA ALA A 77 9.04 6.98 7.65
C ALA A 77 8.37 7.36 6.33
N ARG A 78 8.77 8.50 5.78
CA ARG A 78 8.22 8.95 4.50
C ARG A 78 8.55 7.99 3.38
N SER A 79 9.78 7.50 3.34
CA SER A 79 10.21 6.53 2.34
C SER A 79 9.41 5.24 2.43
N LEU A 80 9.14 4.76 3.65
CA LEU A 80 8.32 3.56 3.84
C LEU A 80 6.91 3.80 3.34
N LEU A 81 6.32 4.94 3.69
CA LEU A 81 4.96 5.24 3.28
C LEU A 81 4.86 5.32 1.75
N GLU A 82 5.82 5.97 1.11
CA GLU A 82 5.84 6.05 -0.35
C GLU A 82 5.94 4.67 -0.98
N SER A 83 6.76 3.79 -0.42
CA SER A 83 6.89 2.42 -0.92
C SER A 83 5.56 1.66 -0.80
N ILE A 84 4.85 1.83 0.32
CA ILE A 84 3.55 1.20 0.50
C ILE A 84 2.57 1.73 -0.55
N GLN A 85 2.54 3.04 -0.75
CA GLN A 85 1.64 3.66 -1.72
C GLN A 85 1.92 3.17 -3.14
N GLN A 86 3.19 3.07 -3.51
CA GLN A 86 3.57 2.57 -4.83
C GLN A 86 3.17 1.12 -5.02
N ASN A 87 3.40 0.28 -4.02
CA ASN A 87 3.02 -1.12 -4.10
C ASN A 87 1.51 -1.29 -4.14
N TYR A 88 0.79 -0.53 -3.33
CA TYR A 88 -0.67 -0.57 -3.35
C TYR A 88 -1.21 -0.21 -4.72
N SER A 89 -0.71 0.87 -5.30
CA SER A 89 -1.16 1.32 -6.61
C SER A 89 -0.88 0.28 -7.69
N ALA A 90 0.30 -0.31 -7.68
CA ALA A 90 0.66 -1.32 -8.65
C ALA A 90 -0.22 -2.56 -8.53
N LEU A 91 -0.48 -3.01 -7.31
CA LEU A 91 -1.34 -4.17 -7.07
C LEU A 91 -2.79 -3.88 -7.45
N ALA A 92 -3.27 -2.68 -7.16
CA ALA A 92 -4.63 -2.29 -7.51
C ALA A 92 -4.82 -2.25 -9.02
N VAL A 93 -3.83 -1.72 -9.74
CA VAL A 93 -3.88 -1.71 -11.21
C VAL A 93 -3.85 -3.12 -11.77
N ALA A 94 -2.95 -3.97 -11.24
CA ALA A 94 -2.87 -5.35 -11.69
C ALA A 94 -4.20 -6.09 -11.48
N ARG A 95 -4.82 -5.88 -10.33
CA ARG A 95 -6.10 -6.52 -10.04
C ARG A 95 -7.20 -5.99 -10.97
N ALA A 96 -7.22 -4.68 -11.20
CA ALA A 96 -8.20 -4.10 -12.12
C ALA A 96 -8.06 -4.66 -13.53
N LEU A 97 -6.82 -4.83 -13.99
CA LEU A 97 -6.57 -5.42 -15.30
C LEU A 97 -7.06 -6.86 -15.36
N GLN A 98 -6.84 -7.64 -14.30
CA GLN A 98 -7.33 -9.01 -14.26
C GLN A 98 -8.85 -9.08 -14.31
N GLU A 99 -9.52 -8.22 -13.56
CA GLU A 99 -10.97 -8.20 -13.50
C GLU A 99 -11.59 -7.70 -14.80
N MET A 100 -10.87 -6.90 -15.54
CA MET A 100 -11.34 -6.30 -16.78
C MET A 100 -10.65 -6.90 -18.00
N HIS A 101 -10.18 -8.10 -17.85
CA HIS A 101 -9.38 -8.77 -18.87
C HIS A 101 -9.96 -8.66 -20.27
N TYR A 102 -11.23 -8.97 -20.44
CA TYR A 102 -11.84 -8.98 -21.76
C TYR A 102 -12.07 -7.58 -22.30
N GLN A 103 -12.40 -6.64 -21.43
CA GLN A 103 -12.61 -5.27 -21.83
C GLN A 103 -11.32 -4.61 -22.28
N VAL A 104 -10.23 -4.89 -21.58
CA VAL A 104 -8.94 -4.31 -21.92
C VAL A 104 -8.51 -4.70 -23.31
N GLU A 105 -8.74 -5.96 -23.70
CA GLU A 105 -8.39 -6.42 -25.03
C GLU A 105 -9.15 -5.67 -26.11
N LEU A 106 -10.38 -5.28 -25.84
CA LEU A 106 -11.21 -4.57 -26.79
C LEU A 106 -10.94 -3.08 -26.83
N GLU A 107 -10.26 -2.56 -25.83
CA GLU A 107 -9.97 -1.13 -25.71
C GLU A 107 -8.56 -0.79 -26.17
N GLU A 108 -7.88 -1.71 -26.79
CA GLU A 108 -6.53 -1.46 -27.25
C GLU A 108 -6.52 -0.42 -28.35
N VAL A 109 -5.73 0.61 -28.17
CA VAL A 109 -5.61 1.70 -29.11
C VAL A 109 -4.19 1.75 -29.63
N THR A 110 -4.03 1.63 -30.94
CA THR A 110 -2.72 1.71 -31.57
C THR A 110 -2.32 3.17 -31.71
N GLY A 111 -1.16 3.51 -31.23
CA GLY A 111 -0.66 4.86 -31.37
C GLY A 111 -0.39 5.18 -32.83
N GLU A 112 -0.70 6.39 -33.19
CA GLU A 112 -0.57 6.86 -34.55
C GLU A 112 0.89 7.00 -34.95
N GLY A 113 1.45 5.98 -35.48
CA GLY A 113 2.86 6.02 -35.85
C GLY A 113 3.78 6.15 -34.64
N GLU A 114 3.24 6.03 -33.48
CA GLU A 114 4.02 6.10 -32.28
C GLU A 114 4.60 4.77 -31.92
N GLN A 115 5.42 4.79 -30.93
CA GLN A 115 5.97 3.56 -30.46
C GLN A 115 5.00 2.89 -29.56
N GLY A 116 4.37 1.97 -29.91
CA GLY A 116 3.62 1.16 -29.02
C GLY A 116 2.14 1.43 -29.02
N LYS A 117 1.48 0.77 -28.16
CA LYS A 117 0.05 0.78 -28.05
C LYS A 117 -0.38 1.38 -26.75
N LEU A 118 -1.47 2.10 -26.83
CA LEU A 118 -2.11 2.61 -25.64
C LEU A 118 -3.26 1.69 -25.32
N VAL A 119 -3.31 1.24 -24.10
CA VAL A 119 -4.42 0.44 -23.61
C VAL A 119 -5.18 1.28 -22.61
N LEU A 120 -6.44 1.53 -22.91
CA LEU A 120 -7.30 2.27 -22.01
C LEU A 120 -7.95 1.29 -21.05
N VAL A 121 -7.75 1.53 -19.78
CA VAL A 121 -8.35 0.71 -18.75
C VAL A 121 -9.51 1.48 -18.15
N ARG A 122 -10.69 0.92 -18.27
CA ARG A 122 -11.89 1.51 -17.73
C ARG A 122 -12.54 0.56 -16.76
N GLY A 123 -13.11 1.09 -15.74
CA GLY A 123 -13.83 0.30 -14.81
C GLY A 123 -13.71 0.86 -13.41
N GLU A 124 -14.43 0.23 -12.51
CA GLU A 124 -14.42 0.61 -11.12
C GLU A 124 -13.93 -0.56 -10.29
N LEU A 125 -13.15 -0.22 -9.30
CA LEU A 125 -12.61 -1.23 -8.39
C LEU A 125 -13.60 -1.60 -7.29
#